data_afff7ebbf7ce6ddd11d0bc6e7a9e306b
#
_entry.id   afff7ebbf7ce6ddd11d0bc6e7a9e306b
#
_cell.length_a   1.000
_cell.length_b   1.000
_cell.length_c   1.000
_cell.angle_alpha   90.00
_cell.angle_beta   90.00
_cell.angle_gamma   90.00
#
_symmetry.space_group_name_H-M   'P 1'
#
loop_
_entity.id
_entity.type
_entity.pdbx_description
1 polymer ?
#
loop_
_entity_poly.entity_id
_entity_poly.type
_entity_poly.pdbx_seq_one_letter_code
_entity_poly.pdbx_strand_id
1 'polypeptide(L)'
;MNTAFIEAIENHTEADWLAAIAKLLPEIHEVDRNALQIWFRFYPLDLVRYLESAENVEEAMKGINLQGDFGVLDKIDTSHRFLYGHRYWPQVKRAVLARAENEAAFTDIAAEIKGIAAEVAKSAKADETLTIAIAAIGLMTLAQAGYDELKAAPGNAQKPEGIMTKSPNEIVAERAKDDSQGIFGFLRTIDREFSVAFDAFASSGKFKIINEEEIASASQKDHTRDWQSLDSRCWDGPVPIECTSASCGTCWVGVVGGQEKLSEPSARERKQMKVFGYNQPDDAKPFMRLACQAKATGNVSIVIPPWNAVFGKKVRGNVEDVELEPATTSAKKLRETIASAASGE
;
A
#
# COMPACT_ATOMS: atom_id res chain seq x y z
N MET A 1 4.82 20.55 20.25
CA MET A 1 5.70 20.05 21.36
C MET A 1 6.99 19.54 20.71
N ASN A 2 8.16 20.05 21.11
CA ASN A 2 9.44 19.64 20.53
C ASN A 2 10.26 18.98 21.63
N THR A 3 10.20 17.64 21.73
CA THR A 3 10.96 16.85 22.70
C THR A 3 12.17 16.22 22.01
N ALA A 4 13.19 15.83 22.77
CA ALA A 4 14.34 15.10 22.23
C ALA A 4 13.95 13.80 21.51
N PHE A 5 12.81 13.21 21.86
CA PHE A 5 12.24 12.05 21.17
C PHE A 5 11.76 12.41 19.75
N ILE A 6 11.03 13.51 19.61
CA ILE A 6 10.52 13.98 18.31
C ILE A 6 11.67 14.40 17.42
N GLU A 7 12.65 15.15 17.95
CA GLU A 7 13.88 15.51 17.20
C GLU A 7 14.64 14.26 16.71
N ALA A 8 14.70 13.21 17.54
CA ALA A 8 15.33 11.96 17.15
C ALA A 8 14.59 11.30 15.97
N ILE A 9 13.24 11.29 16.00
CA ILE A 9 12.41 10.77 14.89
C ILE A 9 12.67 11.55 13.60
N GLU A 10 12.68 12.88 13.66
CA GLU A 10 12.84 13.77 12.51
C GLU A 10 14.22 13.65 11.85
N ASN A 11 15.25 13.32 12.63
CA ASN A 11 16.62 13.15 12.13
C ASN A 11 16.83 11.85 11.33
N HIS A 12 15.95 10.87 11.43
CA HIS A 12 16.06 9.63 10.67
C HIS A 12 15.58 9.78 9.23
N THR A 13 16.35 9.23 8.28
CA THR A 13 16.00 9.20 6.86
C THR A 13 15.03 8.05 6.55
N GLU A 14 14.38 8.09 5.37
CA GLU A 14 13.58 6.94 4.92
C GLU A 14 14.42 5.66 4.84
N ALA A 15 15.69 5.77 4.46
CA ALA A 15 16.61 4.63 4.40
C ALA A 15 16.84 3.99 5.78
N ASP A 16 16.97 4.80 6.84
CA ASP A 16 17.11 4.31 8.21
C ASP A 16 15.85 3.54 8.65
N TRP A 17 14.68 4.08 8.34
CA TRP A 17 13.41 3.41 8.62
C TRP A 17 13.29 2.08 7.88
N LEU A 18 13.60 2.05 6.59
CA LEU A 18 13.53 0.82 5.79
C LEU A 18 14.53 -0.23 6.26
N ALA A 19 15.73 0.19 6.70
CA ALA A 19 16.72 -0.71 7.31
C ALA A 19 16.23 -1.27 8.65
N ALA A 20 15.60 -0.46 9.49
CA ALA A 20 14.99 -0.91 10.73
C ALA A 20 13.85 -1.92 10.48
N ILE A 21 12.97 -1.63 9.52
CA ILE A 21 11.91 -2.57 9.12
C ILE A 21 12.50 -3.88 8.61
N ALA A 22 13.51 -3.85 7.73
CA ALA A 22 14.15 -5.06 7.20
C ALA A 22 14.72 -5.94 8.34
N LYS A 23 15.33 -5.32 9.36
CA LYS A 23 15.84 -6.00 10.55
C LYS A 23 14.72 -6.68 11.37
N LEU A 24 13.52 -6.07 11.41
CA LEU A 24 12.38 -6.56 12.18
C LEU A 24 11.51 -7.59 11.42
N LEU A 25 11.58 -7.67 10.10
CA LEU A 25 10.71 -8.56 9.30
C LEU A 25 10.67 -10.01 9.78
N PRO A 26 11.78 -10.65 10.20
CA PRO A 26 11.75 -12.03 10.71
C PRO A 26 10.93 -12.20 12.00
N GLU A 27 10.80 -11.14 12.79
CA GLU A 27 10.10 -11.15 14.07
C GLU A 27 8.61 -10.78 13.93
N ILE A 28 8.20 -10.26 12.76
CA ILE A 28 6.80 -9.90 12.48
C ILE A 28 6.03 -11.14 12.05
N HIS A 29 4.84 -11.34 12.62
CA HIS A 29 3.93 -12.41 12.20
C HIS A 29 3.65 -12.31 10.69
N GLU A 30 3.61 -13.45 10.01
CA GLU A 30 3.45 -13.53 8.54
C GLU A 30 2.21 -12.78 8.03
N VAL A 31 1.14 -12.75 8.83
CA VAL A 31 -0.11 -12.06 8.48
C VAL A 31 0.07 -10.59 8.12
N ASP A 32 1.05 -9.91 8.77
CA ASP A 32 1.30 -8.46 8.61
C ASP A 32 2.65 -8.14 7.95
N ARG A 33 3.49 -9.14 7.67
CA ARG A 33 4.85 -8.91 7.14
C ARG A 33 4.87 -8.14 5.83
N ASN A 34 4.04 -8.56 4.86
CA ASN A 34 3.90 -7.84 3.59
C ASN A 34 3.11 -6.54 3.77
N ALA A 35 2.06 -6.56 4.59
CA ALA A 35 1.22 -5.41 4.83
C ALA A 35 1.99 -4.22 5.41
N LEU A 36 2.93 -4.45 6.33
CA LEU A 36 3.84 -3.41 6.83
C LEU A 36 4.69 -2.81 5.71
N GLN A 37 5.33 -3.66 4.91
CA GLN A 37 6.18 -3.20 3.81
C GLN A 37 5.39 -2.39 2.77
N ILE A 38 4.16 -2.80 2.48
CA ILE A 38 3.23 -2.08 1.60
C ILE A 38 2.89 -0.72 2.20
N TRP A 39 2.58 -0.64 3.49
CA TRP A 39 2.24 0.61 4.15
C TRP A 39 3.38 1.63 4.02
N PHE A 40 4.64 1.24 4.24
CA PHE A 40 5.81 2.10 4.05
C PHE A 40 6.05 2.53 2.60
N ARG A 41 5.45 1.85 1.62
CA ARG A 41 5.45 2.30 0.20
C ARG A 41 4.27 3.20 -0.12
N PHE A 42 3.16 3.05 0.61
CA PHE A 42 2.01 3.94 0.48
C PHE A 42 2.24 5.30 1.14
N TYR A 43 3.10 5.37 2.15
CA TYR A 43 3.41 6.60 2.89
C TYR A 43 4.94 6.81 2.98
N PRO A 44 5.61 7.07 1.83
CA PRO A 44 7.07 7.24 1.79
C PRO A 44 7.48 8.59 2.39
N LEU A 45 8.38 8.56 3.36
CA LEU A 45 8.83 9.75 4.10
C LEU A 45 9.55 10.76 3.19
N ASP A 46 10.36 10.28 2.25
CA ASP A 46 11.07 11.17 1.31
C ASP A 46 10.13 11.97 0.43
N LEU A 47 8.98 11.38 0.02
CA LEU A 47 7.98 12.10 -0.78
C LEU A 47 7.24 13.15 0.06
N VAL A 48 6.93 12.83 1.33
CA VAL A 48 6.36 13.81 2.27
C VAL A 48 7.30 15.00 2.41
N ARG A 49 8.57 14.75 2.74
CA ARG A 49 9.58 15.80 2.89
C ARG A 49 9.83 16.62 1.62
N TYR A 50 9.80 15.97 0.47
CA TYR A 50 9.89 16.66 -0.83
C TYR A 50 8.75 17.67 -1.01
N LEU A 51 7.52 17.28 -0.69
CA LEU A 51 6.37 18.17 -0.80
C LEU A 51 6.39 19.28 0.26
N GLU A 52 6.78 18.97 1.50
CA GLU A 52 6.91 19.95 2.58
C GLU A 52 8.01 21.00 2.31
N SER A 53 9.09 20.61 1.65
CA SER A 53 10.18 21.51 1.28
C SER A 53 9.92 22.36 0.04
N ALA A 54 8.82 22.11 -0.67
CA ALA A 54 8.50 22.82 -1.90
C ALA A 54 7.98 24.23 -1.62
N GLU A 55 8.52 25.25 -2.30
CA GLU A 55 7.99 26.63 -2.24
C GLU A 55 6.54 26.72 -2.71
N ASN A 56 6.18 25.91 -3.69
CA ASN A 56 4.81 25.76 -4.21
C ASN A 56 4.43 24.28 -4.30
N VAL A 57 3.65 23.82 -3.34
CA VAL A 57 3.22 22.43 -3.22
C VAL A 57 2.40 21.98 -4.43
N GLU A 58 1.52 22.84 -4.97
CA GLU A 58 0.69 22.48 -6.14
C GLU A 58 1.54 22.25 -7.39
N GLU A 59 2.57 23.08 -7.61
CA GLU A 59 3.50 22.88 -8.72
C GLU A 59 4.36 21.62 -8.53
N ALA A 60 4.80 21.36 -7.30
CA ALA A 60 5.53 20.14 -6.97
C ALA A 60 4.68 18.89 -7.24
N MET A 61 3.41 18.87 -6.79
CA MET A 61 2.47 17.79 -7.06
C MET A 61 2.20 17.61 -8.56
N LYS A 62 1.95 18.68 -9.29
CA LYS A 62 1.79 18.63 -10.77
C LYS A 62 3.06 18.10 -11.45
N GLY A 63 4.22 18.53 -10.96
CA GLY A 63 5.51 18.12 -11.51
C GLY A 63 5.87 16.65 -11.35
N ILE A 64 5.16 15.91 -10.50
CA ILE A 64 5.27 14.46 -10.31
C ILE A 64 3.99 13.71 -10.70
N ASN A 65 3.06 14.38 -11.36
CA ASN A 65 1.74 13.82 -11.74
C ASN A 65 1.03 13.14 -10.57
N LEU A 66 1.06 13.75 -9.37
CA LEU A 66 0.40 13.20 -8.20
C LEU A 66 -1.11 13.30 -8.37
N GLN A 67 -1.79 12.16 -8.21
CA GLN A 67 -3.24 12.03 -8.28
C GLN A 67 -3.74 11.28 -7.05
N GLY A 68 -4.95 11.60 -6.64
CA GLY A 68 -5.58 11.01 -5.47
C GLY A 68 -5.17 11.69 -4.17
N ASP A 69 -5.40 11.01 -3.06
CA ASP A 69 -5.29 11.53 -1.71
C ASP A 69 -4.01 11.01 -1.04
N PHE A 70 -2.91 11.74 -1.24
CA PHE A 70 -1.61 11.48 -0.64
C PHE A 70 -1.54 12.03 0.79
N GLY A 71 -0.82 11.32 1.65
CA GLY A 71 -0.54 11.73 3.02
C GLY A 71 -1.32 10.93 4.07
N VAL A 72 -0.86 11.03 5.31
CA VAL A 72 -1.38 10.25 6.43
C VAL A 72 -2.33 11.05 7.32
N LEU A 73 -2.33 12.40 7.22
CA LEU A 73 -3.04 13.30 8.15
C LEU A 73 -4.51 12.97 8.29
N ASP A 74 -5.25 12.89 7.19
CA ASP A 74 -6.68 12.55 7.22
C ASP A 74 -6.96 11.06 7.44
N LYS A 75 -5.91 10.25 7.57
CA LYS A 75 -5.96 8.78 7.63
C LYS A 75 -5.23 8.21 8.83
N ILE A 76 -4.96 9.03 9.86
CA ILE A 76 -4.19 8.62 11.05
C ILE A 76 -4.73 7.31 11.65
N ASP A 77 -6.04 7.18 11.80
CA ASP A 77 -6.67 6.00 12.37
C ASP A 77 -6.99 4.89 11.35
N THR A 78 -6.89 5.15 10.04
CA THR A 78 -7.44 4.26 9.01
C THR A 78 -6.44 3.81 7.97
N SER A 79 -5.28 4.48 7.83
CA SER A 79 -4.24 4.18 6.82
C SER A 79 -3.75 2.73 6.84
N HIS A 80 -3.86 2.09 7.98
CA HIS A 80 -3.34 0.74 8.27
C HIS A 80 -4.44 -0.30 8.53
N ARG A 81 -5.69 -0.04 8.11
CA ARG A 81 -6.84 -0.94 8.38
C ARG A 81 -6.70 -2.33 7.75
N PHE A 82 -5.90 -2.46 6.70
CA PHE A 82 -5.63 -3.73 6.02
C PHE A 82 -4.61 -4.63 6.76
N LEU A 83 -4.00 -4.14 7.85
CA LEU A 83 -3.17 -4.96 8.75
C LEU A 83 -4.03 -5.67 9.79
N TYR A 84 -3.62 -6.89 10.15
CA TYR A 84 -4.18 -7.58 11.31
C TYR A 84 -3.97 -6.78 12.60
N GLY A 85 -2.78 -6.17 12.76
CA GLY A 85 -2.40 -5.35 13.88
C GLY A 85 -3.23 -4.08 14.08
N HIS A 86 -4.03 -3.65 13.08
CA HIS A 86 -4.91 -2.49 13.18
C HIS A 86 -5.81 -2.51 14.44
N ARG A 87 -6.24 -3.69 14.87
CA ARG A 87 -7.05 -3.88 16.08
C ARG A 87 -6.38 -3.39 17.36
N TYR A 88 -5.06 -3.25 17.37
CA TYR A 88 -4.26 -2.77 18.50
C TYR A 88 -3.94 -1.28 18.40
N TRP A 89 -4.47 -0.59 17.40
CA TRP A 89 -4.19 0.82 17.15
C TRP A 89 -4.42 1.74 18.37
N PRO A 90 -5.54 1.60 19.15
CA PRO A 90 -5.75 2.45 20.32
C PRO A 90 -4.64 2.33 21.37
N GLN A 91 -4.06 1.13 21.53
CA GLN A 91 -2.95 0.88 22.45
C GLN A 91 -1.64 1.44 21.89
N VAL A 92 -1.39 1.24 20.60
CA VAL A 92 -0.20 1.76 19.89
C VAL A 92 -0.16 3.29 19.98
N LYS A 93 -1.25 3.96 19.64
CA LYS A 93 -1.34 5.42 19.71
C LYS A 93 -0.99 5.95 21.11
N ARG A 94 -1.55 5.34 22.14
CA ARG A 94 -1.24 5.72 23.54
C ARG A 94 0.22 5.51 23.88
N ALA A 95 0.81 4.39 23.49
CA ALA A 95 2.21 4.09 23.77
C ALA A 95 3.15 5.06 23.03
N VAL A 96 2.86 5.37 21.77
CA VAL A 96 3.64 6.33 20.97
C VAL A 96 3.57 7.74 21.56
N LEU A 97 2.36 8.21 21.94
CA LEU A 97 2.20 9.52 22.56
C LEU A 97 2.93 9.60 23.91
N ALA A 98 2.85 8.54 24.73
CA ALA A 98 3.57 8.49 26.01
C ALA A 98 5.10 8.56 25.80
N ARG A 99 5.64 7.95 24.73
CA ARG A 99 7.07 8.07 24.36
C ARG A 99 7.42 9.50 23.95
N ALA A 100 6.58 10.12 23.12
CA ALA A 100 6.76 11.50 22.67
C ALA A 100 6.76 12.50 23.84
N GLU A 101 6.04 12.22 24.92
CA GLU A 101 5.96 13.06 26.12
C GLU A 101 7.15 12.86 27.07
N ASN A 102 7.89 11.74 27.00
CA ASN A 102 8.95 11.36 27.94
C ASN A 102 10.35 11.90 27.64
N GLU A 103 10.52 12.80 26.70
CA GLU A 103 11.74 13.57 26.39
C GLU A 103 13.03 12.77 26.12
N ALA A 104 13.06 11.46 26.19
CA ALA A 104 14.25 10.66 25.96
C ALA A 104 14.55 10.47 24.48
N ALA A 105 15.72 10.95 24.03
CA ALA A 105 16.20 10.66 22.66
C ALA A 105 16.51 9.17 22.50
N PHE A 106 16.33 8.67 21.29
CA PHE A 106 16.74 7.31 20.92
C PHE A 106 17.55 7.33 19.61
N THR A 107 18.31 6.28 19.36
CA THR A 107 19.18 6.15 18.18
C THR A 107 18.88 4.89 17.34
N ASP A 108 18.22 3.89 17.92
CA ASP A 108 17.87 2.63 17.24
C ASP A 108 16.35 2.55 17.08
N ILE A 109 15.86 2.86 15.86
CA ILE A 109 14.46 2.80 15.49
C ILE A 109 13.89 1.39 15.75
N ALA A 110 14.65 0.33 15.42
CA ALA A 110 14.16 -1.03 15.58
C ALA A 110 13.97 -1.39 17.07
N ALA A 111 14.88 -0.94 17.92
CA ALA A 111 14.75 -1.14 19.36
C ALA A 111 13.55 -0.36 19.93
N GLU A 112 13.32 0.87 19.47
CA GLU A 112 12.17 1.67 19.89
C GLU A 112 10.84 1.06 19.46
N ILE A 113 10.74 0.60 18.20
CA ILE A 113 9.57 -0.13 17.71
C ILE A 113 9.29 -1.36 18.57
N LYS A 114 10.31 -2.16 18.91
CA LYS A 114 10.16 -3.35 19.78
C LYS A 114 9.71 -2.98 21.20
N GLY A 115 10.24 -1.91 21.75
CA GLY A 115 9.81 -1.43 23.07
C GLY A 115 8.33 -1.06 23.12
N ILE A 116 7.84 -0.35 22.09
CA ILE A 116 6.43 -0.03 21.93
C ILE A 116 5.60 -1.30 21.70
N ALA A 117 6.06 -2.21 20.84
CA ALA A 117 5.37 -3.45 20.55
C ALA A 117 5.18 -4.33 21.80
N ALA A 118 6.21 -4.50 22.60
CA ALA A 118 6.15 -5.26 23.84
C ALA A 118 5.16 -4.66 24.86
N GLU A 119 5.14 -3.32 24.99
CA GLU A 119 4.19 -2.62 25.85
C GLU A 119 2.75 -2.82 25.38
N VAL A 120 2.52 -2.68 24.05
CA VAL A 120 1.21 -2.90 23.42
C VAL A 120 0.76 -4.35 23.58
N ALA A 121 1.64 -5.32 23.33
CA ALA A 121 1.37 -6.74 23.49
C ALA A 121 0.92 -7.08 24.91
N LYS A 122 1.65 -6.56 25.92
CA LYS A 122 1.30 -6.73 27.33
C LYS A 122 -0.08 -6.14 27.64
N SER A 123 -0.36 -4.91 27.19
CA SER A 123 -1.62 -4.22 27.47
C SER A 123 -2.81 -4.85 26.77
N ALA A 124 -2.61 -5.37 25.56
CA ALA A 124 -3.64 -6.02 24.74
C ALA A 124 -3.77 -7.53 25.01
N LYS A 125 -2.87 -8.11 25.79
CA LYS A 125 -2.74 -9.57 26.01
C LYS A 125 -2.59 -10.33 24.69
N ALA A 126 -1.77 -9.77 23.78
CA ALA A 126 -1.51 -10.30 22.44
C ALA A 126 -0.09 -10.85 22.34
N ASP A 127 0.18 -11.62 21.29
CA ASP A 127 1.54 -12.00 20.91
C ASP A 127 2.30 -10.77 20.39
N GLU A 128 3.55 -10.58 20.81
CA GLU A 128 4.36 -9.44 20.40
C GLU A 128 4.59 -9.39 18.89
N THR A 129 4.71 -10.54 18.23
CA THR A 129 4.89 -10.63 16.77
C THR A 129 3.74 -9.99 15.98
N LEU A 130 2.54 -9.89 16.57
CA LEU A 130 1.35 -9.25 16.00
C LEU A 130 1.30 -7.73 16.23
N THR A 131 2.16 -7.19 17.09
CA THR A 131 2.14 -5.78 17.47
C THR A 131 3.30 -4.99 16.89
N ILE A 132 4.39 -5.64 16.44
CA ILE A 132 5.57 -4.97 15.87
C ILE A 132 5.20 -4.13 14.64
N ALA A 133 4.44 -4.69 13.70
CA ALA A 133 4.07 -3.99 12.47
C ALA A 133 3.28 -2.70 12.74
N ILE A 134 2.27 -2.77 13.59
CA ILE A 134 1.44 -1.61 13.90
C ILE A 134 2.17 -0.60 14.80
N ALA A 135 3.12 -1.04 15.63
CA ALA A 135 3.99 -0.15 16.41
C ALA A 135 4.91 0.66 15.47
N ALA A 136 5.49 0.03 14.47
CA ALA A 136 6.30 0.71 13.45
C ALA A 136 5.49 1.76 12.69
N ILE A 137 4.25 1.43 12.30
CA ILE A 137 3.33 2.37 11.65
C ILE A 137 2.98 3.53 12.59
N GLY A 138 2.71 3.26 13.85
CA GLY A 138 2.38 4.30 14.82
C GLY A 138 3.51 5.31 15.00
N LEU A 139 4.75 4.83 15.10
CA LEU A 139 5.92 5.68 15.24
C LEU A 139 6.18 6.48 13.94
N MET A 140 6.03 5.89 12.75
CA MET A 140 6.14 6.61 11.48
C MET A 140 4.96 7.60 11.28
N THR A 141 3.77 7.29 11.78
CA THR A 141 2.63 8.22 11.75
C THR A 141 2.93 9.46 12.60
N LEU A 142 3.57 9.30 13.76
CA LEU A 142 4.07 10.42 14.56
C LEU A 142 5.08 11.27 13.77
N ALA A 143 6.01 10.63 13.05
CA ALA A 143 7.01 11.31 12.22
C ALA A 143 6.40 12.15 11.09
N GLN A 144 5.30 11.69 10.49
CA GLN A 144 4.67 12.35 9.34
C GLN A 144 3.54 13.32 9.73
N ALA A 145 2.73 12.97 10.73
CA ALA A 145 1.59 13.80 11.15
C ALA A 145 1.97 14.82 12.24
N GLY A 146 3.02 14.54 13.00
CA GLY A 146 3.38 15.32 14.18
C GLY A 146 2.56 14.95 15.41
N TYR A 147 3.03 15.44 16.56
CA TYR A 147 2.47 15.10 17.86
C TYR A 147 1.02 15.60 18.05
N ASP A 148 0.75 16.85 17.68
CA ASP A 148 -0.55 17.49 17.94
C ASP A 148 -1.67 16.84 17.12
N GLU A 149 -1.42 16.54 15.85
CA GLU A 149 -2.38 15.85 14.96
C GLU A 149 -2.59 14.40 15.39
N LEU A 150 -1.51 13.67 15.72
CA LEU A 150 -1.65 12.33 16.25
C LEU A 150 -2.45 12.31 17.55
N LYS A 151 -2.24 13.28 18.44
CA LYS A 151 -2.97 13.41 19.71
C LYS A 151 -4.44 13.73 19.49
N ALA A 152 -4.76 14.63 18.54
CA ALA A 152 -6.12 15.06 18.21
C ALA A 152 -6.95 13.96 17.55
N ALA A 153 -6.33 13.04 16.81
CA ALA A 153 -7.03 11.92 16.17
C ALA A 153 -7.82 11.10 17.22
N PRO A 154 -8.99 10.53 16.87
CA PRO A 154 -9.81 9.75 17.84
C PRO A 154 -9.10 8.53 18.42
N GLY A 155 -8.19 7.90 17.68
CA GLY A 155 -7.49 6.69 18.08
C GLY A 155 -8.37 5.44 18.03
N ASN A 156 -9.31 5.38 17.11
CA ASN A 156 -10.27 4.29 16.98
C ASN A 156 -9.74 3.23 15.98
N ALA A 157 -9.89 1.95 16.34
CA ALA A 157 -9.73 0.85 15.42
C ALA A 157 -11.09 0.42 14.86
N GLN A 158 -11.18 0.22 13.55
CA GLN A 158 -12.36 -0.37 12.92
C GLN A 158 -12.49 -1.84 13.34
N LYS A 159 -13.71 -2.30 13.47
CA LYS A 159 -13.97 -3.72 13.75
C LYS A 159 -13.51 -4.56 12.56
N PRO A 160 -12.83 -5.69 12.83
CA PRO A 160 -12.46 -6.62 11.75
C PRO A 160 -13.68 -7.12 11.00
N GLU A 161 -13.57 -7.22 9.68
CA GLU A 161 -14.61 -7.75 8.80
C GLU A 161 -14.02 -8.84 7.88
N GLY A 162 -14.89 -9.69 7.33
CA GLY A 162 -14.52 -10.72 6.38
C GLY A 162 -13.42 -11.66 6.92
N ILE A 163 -12.36 -11.85 6.13
CA ILE A 163 -11.24 -12.72 6.50
C ILE A 163 -10.53 -12.23 7.77
N MET A 164 -10.52 -10.91 8.04
CA MET A 164 -9.83 -10.32 9.19
C MET A 164 -10.50 -10.67 10.53
N THR A 165 -11.67 -11.32 10.55
CA THR A 165 -12.29 -11.87 11.76
C THR A 165 -11.67 -13.18 12.22
N LYS A 166 -10.92 -13.86 11.35
CA LYS A 166 -10.24 -15.13 11.64
C LYS A 166 -8.97 -14.90 12.47
N SER A 167 -8.41 -15.97 13.01
CA SER A 167 -7.09 -15.92 13.67
C SER A 167 -5.97 -15.62 12.65
N PRO A 168 -4.81 -15.10 13.10
CA PRO A 168 -3.69 -14.76 12.20
C PRO A 168 -3.26 -15.95 11.33
N ASN A 169 -3.13 -17.13 11.94
CA ASN A 169 -2.72 -18.34 11.22
C ASN A 169 -3.77 -18.81 10.20
N GLU A 170 -5.06 -18.68 10.51
CA GLU A 170 -6.13 -19.01 9.57
C GLU A 170 -6.14 -18.03 8.39
N ILE A 171 -5.84 -16.75 8.60
CA ILE A 171 -5.71 -15.77 7.51
C ILE A 171 -4.55 -16.14 6.59
N VAL A 172 -3.39 -16.48 7.16
CA VAL A 172 -2.21 -16.91 6.39
C VAL A 172 -2.55 -18.18 5.59
N ALA A 173 -3.14 -19.19 6.22
CA ALA A 173 -3.52 -20.42 5.55
C ALA A 173 -4.56 -20.20 4.42
N GLU A 174 -5.52 -19.30 4.63
CA GLU A 174 -6.51 -18.96 3.60
C GLU A 174 -5.86 -18.26 2.39
N ARG A 175 -4.91 -17.33 2.65
CA ARG A 175 -4.17 -16.63 1.59
C ARG A 175 -3.26 -17.57 0.80
N ALA A 176 -2.65 -18.55 1.47
CA ALA A 176 -1.76 -19.55 0.87
C ALA A 176 -2.50 -20.74 0.25
N LYS A 177 -3.84 -20.83 0.42
CA LYS A 177 -4.61 -21.97 -0.05
C LYS A 177 -4.36 -22.26 -1.52
N ASP A 178 -4.05 -23.52 -1.81
CA ASP A 178 -3.92 -24.02 -3.17
C ASP A 178 -5.30 -23.97 -3.86
N ASP A 179 -5.41 -23.14 -4.89
CA ASP A 179 -6.60 -22.99 -5.71
C ASP A 179 -6.59 -23.95 -6.90
N SER A 180 -5.56 -24.80 -7.06
CA SER A 180 -5.54 -25.85 -8.04
C SER A 180 -6.69 -26.82 -7.72
N GLN A 181 -7.57 -27.04 -8.69
CA GLN A 181 -8.78 -27.87 -8.48
C GLN A 181 -8.46 -29.38 -8.34
N GLY A 182 -7.34 -29.72 -7.67
CA GLY A 182 -6.89 -31.10 -7.44
C GLY A 182 -6.46 -31.82 -8.73
N ILE A 183 -6.28 -33.15 -8.61
CA ILE A 183 -5.75 -34.02 -9.67
C ILE A 183 -6.56 -33.95 -10.98
N PHE A 184 -7.83 -33.60 -10.93
CA PHE A 184 -8.69 -33.47 -12.11
C PHE A 184 -8.78 -32.04 -12.68
N GLY A 185 -8.08 -31.07 -12.10
CA GLY A 185 -8.08 -29.68 -12.56
C GLY A 185 -7.59 -29.51 -14.01
N PHE A 186 -6.77 -30.41 -14.53
CA PHE A 186 -6.29 -30.41 -15.91
C PHE A 186 -7.39 -30.70 -16.95
N LEU A 187 -8.53 -31.26 -16.54
CA LEU A 187 -9.67 -31.54 -17.43
C LEU A 187 -10.59 -30.30 -17.66
N ARG A 188 -10.41 -29.24 -16.87
CA ARG A 188 -11.15 -27.97 -16.97
C ARG A 188 -10.23 -26.84 -17.43
N THR A 189 -9.70 -26.90 -18.63
CA THR A 189 -8.55 -26.12 -19.05
C THR A 189 -8.85 -24.72 -19.59
N ILE A 190 -10.10 -24.31 -19.80
CA ILE A 190 -10.32 -23.11 -20.61
C ILE A 190 -10.85 -21.91 -19.83
N ASP A 191 -11.60 -22.08 -18.72
CA ASP A 191 -12.20 -20.97 -17.98
C ASP A 191 -12.08 -21.15 -16.46
N ARG A 192 -10.85 -21.31 -15.97
CA ARG A 192 -10.62 -21.29 -14.52
C ARG A 192 -10.84 -19.88 -14.00
N GLU A 193 -11.86 -19.72 -13.17
CA GLU A 193 -12.21 -18.46 -12.53
C GLU A 193 -11.67 -18.43 -11.11
N PHE A 194 -10.98 -17.36 -10.76
CA PHE A 194 -10.46 -17.08 -9.44
C PHE A 194 -11.05 -15.77 -8.91
N SER A 195 -10.67 -15.38 -7.71
CA SER A 195 -11.13 -14.17 -7.05
C SER A 195 -9.96 -13.28 -6.65
N VAL A 196 -10.05 -12.00 -6.97
CA VAL A 196 -9.19 -10.97 -6.40
C VAL A 196 -9.95 -10.27 -5.28
N ALA A 197 -9.49 -10.46 -4.02
CA ALA A 197 -9.97 -9.66 -2.91
C ALA A 197 -9.19 -8.36 -2.86
N PHE A 198 -9.86 -7.22 -2.70
CA PHE A 198 -9.21 -5.92 -2.62
C PHE A 198 -9.65 -5.11 -1.40
N ASP A 199 -8.73 -4.32 -0.88
CA ASP A 199 -8.98 -3.25 0.07
C ASP A 199 -8.46 -1.94 -0.53
N ALA A 200 -9.37 -0.98 -0.70
CA ALA A 200 -9.06 0.38 -1.10
C ALA A 200 -9.54 1.33 0.00
N PHE A 201 -8.93 2.53 0.10
CA PHE A 201 -9.26 3.46 1.17
C PHE A 201 -10.78 3.74 1.30
N ALA A 202 -11.49 3.87 0.17
CA ALA A 202 -12.91 4.16 0.15
C ALA A 202 -13.82 2.92 0.14
N SER A 203 -13.29 1.74 -0.18
CA SER A 203 -14.10 0.54 -0.38
C SER A 203 -13.29 -0.75 -0.23
N SER A 204 -13.97 -1.85 0.00
CA SER A 204 -13.41 -3.20 -0.07
C SER A 204 -14.37 -4.13 -0.79
N GLY A 205 -13.86 -5.22 -1.33
CA GLY A 205 -14.68 -6.18 -2.05
C GLY A 205 -13.88 -7.29 -2.72
N LYS A 206 -14.52 -7.93 -3.70
CA LYS A 206 -13.91 -8.97 -4.52
C LYS A 206 -14.44 -8.85 -5.94
N PHE A 207 -13.57 -9.09 -6.92
CA PHE A 207 -13.97 -9.27 -8.31
C PHE A 207 -13.40 -10.59 -8.86
N LYS A 208 -13.96 -11.05 -9.97
CA LYS A 208 -13.56 -12.29 -10.62
C LYS A 208 -12.40 -12.04 -11.56
N ILE A 209 -11.53 -13.02 -11.71
CA ILE A 209 -10.41 -13.04 -12.64
C ILE A 209 -10.30 -14.41 -13.29
N ILE A 210 -10.04 -14.45 -14.60
CA ILE A 210 -9.81 -15.69 -15.33
C ILE A 210 -8.33 -16.05 -15.26
N ASN A 211 -8.01 -17.34 -15.36
CA ASN A 211 -6.63 -17.81 -15.36
C ASN A 211 -5.75 -17.07 -16.38
N GLU A 212 -4.59 -16.58 -15.93
CA GLU A 212 -3.63 -15.78 -16.72
C GLU A 212 -4.14 -14.41 -17.20
N GLU A 213 -5.25 -13.93 -16.68
CA GLU A 213 -5.72 -12.57 -16.92
C GLU A 213 -4.97 -11.56 -16.06
N GLU A 214 -4.76 -10.34 -16.57
CA GLU A 214 -4.21 -9.23 -15.79
C GLU A 214 -5.25 -8.72 -14.77
N ILE A 215 -4.79 -8.41 -13.56
CA ILE A 215 -5.64 -7.86 -12.47
C ILE A 215 -6.40 -6.61 -12.95
N ALA A 216 -5.75 -5.73 -13.73
CA ALA A 216 -6.37 -4.54 -14.27
C ALA A 216 -7.54 -4.87 -15.22
N SER A 217 -7.33 -5.80 -16.17
CA SER A 217 -8.36 -6.21 -17.12
C SER A 217 -9.56 -6.86 -16.43
N ALA A 218 -9.30 -7.67 -15.41
CA ALA A 218 -10.34 -8.29 -14.59
C ALA A 218 -11.14 -7.25 -13.79
N SER A 219 -10.41 -6.28 -13.17
CA SER A 219 -11.02 -5.17 -12.43
C SER A 219 -11.98 -4.35 -13.27
N GLN A 220 -11.63 -4.07 -14.53
CA GLN A 220 -12.47 -3.28 -15.46
C GLN A 220 -13.82 -3.93 -15.81
N LYS A 221 -13.99 -5.21 -15.51
CA LYS A 221 -15.26 -5.94 -15.70
C LYS A 221 -16.19 -5.83 -14.49
N ASP A 222 -15.73 -5.26 -13.40
CA ASP A 222 -16.54 -5.09 -12.19
C ASP A 222 -17.35 -3.79 -12.24
N HIS A 223 -18.56 -3.87 -12.74
CA HIS A 223 -19.52 -2.77 -12.82
C HIS A 223 -20.54 -2.80 -11.67
N THR A 224 -20.19 -3.40 -10.53
CA THR A 224 -21.11 -3.55 -9.40
C THR A 224 -21.39 -2.25 -8.64
N ARG A 225 -20.54 -1.23 -8.83
CA ARG A 225 -20.64 0.08 -8.17
C ARG A 225 -20.24 1.18 -9.13
N ASP A 226 -20.61 2.41 -8.81
CA ASP A 226 -20.03 3.61 -9.40
C ASP A 226 -18.65 3.87 -8.77
N TRP A 227 -17.62 3.29 -9.38
CA TRP A 227 -16.25 3.34 -8.87
C TRP A 227 -15.67 4.75 -8.94
N GLN A 228 -16.07 5.55 -9.94
CA GLN A 228 -15.59 6.91 -10.12
C GLN A 228 -16.08 7.85 -9.01
N SER A 229 -17.27 7.64 -8.48
CA SER A 229 -17.79 8.41 -7.35
C SER A 229 -17.06 8.10 -6.04
N LEU A 230 -16.47 6.89 -5.92
CA LEU A 230 -15.70 6.47 -4.74
C LEU A 230 -14.23 6.90 -4.82
N ASP A 231 -13.63 6.87 -6.01
CA ASP A 231 -12.28 7.29 -6.29
C ASP A 231 -12.22 7.85 -7.72
N SER A 232 -11.96 9.15 -7.87
CA SER A 232 -11.94 9.84 -9.16
C SER A 232 -10.92 9.29 -10.16
N ARG A 233 -9.96 8.48 -9.70
CA ARG A 233 -8.98 7.76 -10.54
C ARG A 233 -9.55 6.48 -11.16
N CYS A 234 -10.65 5.97 -10.61
CA CYS A 234 -11.33 4.76 -11.08
C CYS A 234 -12.40 5.11 -12.13
N TRP A 235 -12.49 4.30 -13.20
CA TRP A 235 -13.49 4.47 -14.25
C TRP A 235 -14.42 3.26 -14.35
N ASP A 236 -13.88 2.08 -14.63
CA ASP A 236 -14.68 0.88 -14.91
C ASP A 236 -14.59 -0.16 -13.78
N GLY A 237 -13.74 0.01 -12.79
CA GLY A 237 -13.53 -0.96 -11.73
C GLY A 237 -12.78 -0.39 -10.54
N PRO A 238 -12.58 -1.17 -9.47
CA PRO A 238 -11.97 -0.70 -8.23
C PRO A 238 -10.49 -0.33 -8.34
N VAL A 239 -9.76 -0.85 -9.34
CA VAL A 239 -8.33 -0.54 -9.54
C VAL A 239 -8.22 0.66 -10.49
N PRO A 240 -7.51 1.75 -10.10
CA PRO A 240 -7.25 2.88 -10.99
C PRO A 240 -6.44 2.46 -12.23
N ILE A 241 -6.89 2.78 -13.43
CA ILE A 241 -6.24 2.40 -14.68
C ILE A 241 -6.35 3.53 -15.69
N GLU A 242 -5.19 3.98 -16.20
CA GLU A 242 -5.12 4.92 -17.33
C GLU A 242 -4.54 4.29 -18.59
N CYS A 243 -3.62 3.32 -18.43
CA CYS A 243 -3.00 2.60 -19.53
C CYS A 243 -2.93 1.10 -19.20
N THR A 244 -2.62 0.27 -20.22
CA THR A 244 -2.41 -1.18 -20.07
C THR A 244 -0.96 -1.61 -20.35
N SER A 245 -0.03 -0.63 -20.50
CA SER A 245 1.32 -0.85 -21.02
C SER A 245 2.44 -0.52 -20.00
N ALA A 246 2.12 -0.44 -18.71
CA ALA A 246 3.05 -0.05 -17.65
C ALA A 246 3.68 1.35 -17.86
N SER A 247 2.98 2.30 -18.50
CA SER A 247 3.56 3.60 -18.85
C SER A 247 3.17 4.74 -17.94
N CYS A 248 2.04 4.64 -17.19
CA CYS A 248 1.49 5.76 -16.42
C CYS A 248 1.70 5.68 -14.90
N GLY A 249 1.91 4.48 -14.32
CA GLY A 249 2.07 4.30 -12.88
C GLY A 249 0.79 4.34 -12.05
N THR A 250 -0.38 4.45 -12.70
CA THR A 250 -1.65 4.63 -11.99
C THR A 250 -2.13 3.35 -11.29
N CYS A 251 -1.90 2.17 -11.90
CA CYS A 251 -2.47 0.89 -11.48
C CYS A 251 -1.59 0.08 -10.51
N TRP A 252 -0.74 0.74 -9.73
CA TRP A 252 0.08 0.02 -8.76
C TRP A 252 -0.76 -0.47 -7.58
N VAL A 253 -0.41 -1.65 -7.07
CA VAL A 253 -1.11 -2.30 -5.96
C VAL A 253 -0.12 -3.01 -5.05
N GLY A 254 -0.46 -3.11 -3.75
CA GLY A 254 0.25 -3.97 -2.81
C GLY A 254 -0.40 -5.35 -2.76
N VAL A 255 0.40 -6.41 -2.73
CA VAL A 255 -0.07 -7.80 -2.65
C VAL A 255 0.12 -8.32 -1.24
N VAL A 256 -0.97 -8.51 -0.50
CA VAL A 256 -0.96 -9.00 0.88
C VAL A 256 -1.14 -10.53 0.99
N GLY A 257 -1.45 -11.18 -0.12
CA GLY A 257 -1.56 -12.64 -0.19
C GLY A 257 -1.72 -13.14 -1.62
N GLY A 258 -1.18 -14.34 -1.89
CA GLY A 258 -1.21 -14.95 -3.23
C GLY A 258 -0.12 -14.45 -4.19
N GLN A 259 0.99 -13.90 -3.68
CA GLN A 259 2.12 -13.46 -4.51
C GLN A 259 2.67 -14.57 -5.40
N GLU A 260 2.73 -15.80 -4.89
CA GLU A 260 3.19 -17.00 -5.58
C GLU A 260 2.29 -17.38 -6.77
N LYS A 261 1.06 -16.86 -6.78
CA LYS A 261 0.04 -17.09 -7.82
C LYS A 261 0.04 -16.00 -8.89
N LEU A 262 0.93 -15.03 -8.80
CA LEU A 262 1.12 -14.00 -9.82
C LEU A 262 2.28 -14.35 -10.74
N SER A 263 2.16 -13.94 -12.00
CA SER A 263 3.27 -13.97 -12.94
C SER A 263 4.49 -13.24 -12.39
N GLU A 264 5.70 -13.61 -12.79
CA GLU A 264 6.88 -12.81 -12.47
C GLU A 264 6.80 -11.43 -13.15
N PRO A 265 7.29 -10.38 -12.48
CA PRO A 265 7.32 -9.05 -13.09
C PRO A 265 8.23 -9.04 -14.32
N SER A 266 7.75 -8.47 -15.41
CA SER A 266 8.56 -8.25 -16.61
C SER A 266 9.69 -7.25 -16.32
N ALA A 267 10.75 -7.27 -17.15
CA ALA A 267 11.82 -6.27 -17.07
C ALA A 267 11.26 -4.84 -17.21
N ARG A 268 10.23 -4.66 -18.06
CA ARG A 268 9.53 -3.39 -18.21
C ARG A 268 8.83 -2.97 -16.92
N GLU A 269 8.06 -3.86 -16.29
CA GLU A 269 7.39 -3.58 -15.02
C GLU A 269 8.38 -3.13 -13.94
N ARG A 270 9.49 -3.88 -13.77
CA ARG A 270 10.54 -3.55 -12.80
C ARG A 270 11.17 -2.18 -13.06
N LYS A 271 11.48 -1.88 -14.31
CA LYS A 271 12.04 -0.60 -14.72
C LYS A 271 11.07 0.55 -14.43
N GLN A 272 9.82 0.40 -14.83
CA GLN A 272 8.80 1.43 -14.64
C GLN A 272 8.47 1.69 -13.16
N MET A 273 8.43 0.65 -12.33
CA MET A 273 8.25 0.81 -10.89
C MET A 273 9.36 1.68 -10.25
N LYS A 274 10.60 1.57 -10.73
CA LYS A 274 11.71 2.45 -10.31
C LYS A 274 11.48 3.88 -10.79
N VAL A 275 11.08 4.08 -12.04
CA VAL A 275 10.78 5.41 -12.62
C VAL A 275 9.67 6.11 -11.86
N PHE A 276 8.62 5.39 -11.49
CA PHE A 276 7.52 5.95 -10.70
C PHE A 276 7.96 6.30 -9.27
N GLY A 277 9.00 5.68 -8.74
CA GLY A 277 9.51 5.90 -7.38
C GLY A 277 9.01 4.86 -6.37
N TYR A 278 8.28 3.85 -6.83
CA TYR A 278 7.76 2.77 -5.99
C TYR A 278 8.88 1.77 -5.66
N ASN A 279 9.75 2.14 -4.73
CA ASN A 279 10.84 1.31 -4.28
C ASN A 279 10.36 -0.07 -3.85
N GLN A 280 10.91 -1.12 -4.46
CA GLN A 280 10.65 -2.49 -4.06
C GLN A 280 11.92 -3.34 -4.18
N PRO A 281 12.01 -4.45 -3.43
CA PRO A 281 13.11 -5.40 -3.57
C PRO A 281 13.19 -5.96 -5.00
N ASP A 282 14.38 -6.32 -5.43
CA ASP A 282 14.60 -7.02 -6.69
C ASP A 282 14.29 -8.52 -6.52
N ASP A 283 13.04 -8.81 -6.22
CA ASP A 283 12.51 -10.13 -5.90
C ASP A 283 11.74 -10.71 -7.10
N ALA A 284 11.74 -12.02 -7.24
CA ALA A 284 10.93 -12.72 -8.24
C ALA A 284 9.43 -12.60 -7.96
N LYS A 285 9.04 -12.51 -6.69
CA LYS A 285 7.65 -12.37 -6.23
C LYS A 285 7.49 -11.13 -5.35
N PRO A 286 7.64 -9.91 -5.90
CA PRO A 286 7.57 -8.69 -5.12
C PRO A 286 6.15 -8.44 -4.59
N PHE A 287 6.06 -7.77 -3.43
CA PHE A 287 4.78 -7.39 -2.82
C PHE A 287 4.12 -6.16 -3.49
N MET A 288 4.84 -5.45 -4.37
CA MET A 288 4.31 -4.34 -5.15
C MET A 288 4.23 -4.74 -6.61
N ARG A 289 3.10 -4.48 -7.27
CA ARG A 289 2.88 -4.85 -8.67
C ARG A 289 2.14 -3.75 -9.43
N LEU A 290 2.34 -3.70 -10.74
CA LEU A 290 1.43 -2.98 -11.65
C LEU A 290 0.32 -3.93 -12.07
N ALA A 291 -0.92 -3.62 -11.73
CA ALA A 291 -2.08 -4.48 -12.01
C ALA A 291 -2.27 -4.78 -13.50
N CYS A 292 -1.83 -3.87 -14.39
CA CYS A 292 -1.87 -4.07 -15.84
C CYS A 292 -0.77 -5.03 -16.36
N GLN A 293 0.11 -5.53 -15.51
CA GLN A 293 1.18 -6.47 -15.85
C GLN A 293 1.08 -7.77 -15.03
N ALA A 294 0.38 -7.74 -13.90
CA ALA A 294 0.27 -8.86 -13.00
C ALA A 294 -0.85 -9.80 -13.43
N LYS A 295 -0.48 -10.97 -13.96
CA LYS A 295 -1.40 -12.05 -14.34
C LYS A 295 -1.59 -13.01 -13.18
N ALA A 296 -2.83 -13.40 -12.89
CA ALA A 296 -3.13 -14.30 -11.79
C ALA A 296 -3.45 -15.73 -12.27
N THR A 297 -2.94 -16.71 -11.53
CA THR A 297 -3.21 -18.15 -11.70
C THR A 297 -3.92 -18.76 -10.49
N GLY A 298 -4.41 -17.93 -9.58
CA GLY A 298 -5.11 -18.31 -8.35
C GLY A 298 -5.74 -17.11 -7.65
N ASN A 299 -6.33 -17.32 -6.49
CA ASN A 299 -6.91 -16.25 -5.69
C ASN A 299 -5.81 -15.34 -5.12
N VAL A 300 -6.01 -14.03 -5.23
CA VAL A 300 -5.07 -13.02 -4.80
C VAL A 300 -5.75 -12.01 -3.88
N SER A 301 -5.01 -11.46 -2.92
CA SER A 301 -5.46 -10.36 -2.06
C SER A 301 -4.57 -9.15 -2.27
N ILE A 302 -5.17 -8.03 -2.65
CA ILE A 302 -4.46 -6.78 -2.96
C ILE A 302 -4.94 -5.62 -2.08
N VAL A 303 -4.09 -4.62 -1.93
CA VAL A 303 -4.42 -3.32 -1.35
C VAL A 303 -4.16 -2.25 -2.41
N ILE A 304 -5.13 -1.37 -2.61
CA ILE A 304 -5.07 -0.30 -3.61
C ILE A 304 -4.63 0.99 -2.90
N PRO A 305 -3.53 1.63 -3.32
CA PRO A 305 -3.10 2.88 -2.71
C PRO A 305 -4.08 4.02 -3.01
N PRO A 306 -4.26 4.98 -2.09
CA PRO A 306 -5.17 6.10 -2.29
C PRO A 306 -4.63 7.16 -3.26
N TRP A 307 -3.42 7.00 -3.78
CA TRP A 307 -2.74 7.93 -4.68
C TRP A 307 -1.85 7.21 -5.68
N ASN A 308 -1.40 7.94 -6.70
CA ASN A 308 -0.33 7.55 -7.61
C ASN A 308 0.48 8.79 -8.03
N ALA A 309 1.75 8.60 -8.39
CA ALA A 309 2.64 9.67 -8.86
C ALA A 309 3.79 9.12 -9.69
N VAL A 310 4.57 10.01 -10.34
CA VAL A 310 5.83 9.71 -11.02
C VAL A 310 6.92 10.58 -10.37
N PHE A 311 7.57 10.06 -9.33
CA PHE A 311 8.47 10.84 -8.49
C PHE A 311 9.88 10.28 -8.37
N GLY A 312 10.15 9.11 -8.97
CA GLY A 312 11.43 8.41 -8.80
C GLY A 312 12.64 9.30 -9.07
N LYS A 313 12.67 10.03 -10.19
CA LYS A 313 13.77 10.92 -10.53
C LYS A 313 13.90 12.11 -9.56
N LYS A 314 12.78 12.75 -9.22
CA LYS A 314 12.78 13.96 -8.40
C LYS A 314 13.09 13.72 -6.92
N VAL A 315 12.61 12.59 -6.38
CA VAL A 315 12.73 12.28 -4.96
C VAL A 315 13.85 11.28 -4.68
N ARG A 316 14.04 10.28 -5.54
CA ARG A 316 15.05 9.22 -5.35
C ARG A 316 16.41 9.53 -5.99
N GLY A 317 16.47 10.42 -6.97
CA GLY A 317 17.70 10.90 -7.61
C GLY A 317 18.48 9.87 -8.46
N ASN A 318 18.33 8.59 -8.22
CA ASN A 318 19.12 7.50 -8.83
C ASN A 318 18.40 6.76 -9.96
N VAL A 319 17.41 7.39 -10.57
CA VAL A 319 16.63 6.77 -11.63
C VAL A 319 17.18 7.25 -12.96
N GLU A 320 17.55 6.31 -13.84
CA GLU A 320 17.92 6.62 -15.23
C GLU A 320 16.86 7.52 -15.86
N ASP A 321 17.28 8.47 -16.69
CA ASP A 321 16.40 9.28 -17.54
C ASP A 321 15.72 8.34 -18.54
N VAL A 322 14.60 7.80 -18.14
CA VAL A 322 13.75 7.03 -19.04
C VAL A 322 12.61 7.94 -19.45
N GLU A 323 12.63 8.33 -20.71
CA GLU A 323 11.47 8.94 -21.33
C GLU A 323 10.31 7.93 -21.19
N LEU A 324 9.28 8.30 -20.45
CA LEU A 324 8.05 7.50 -20.37
C LEU A 324 7.52 7.42 -21.79
N GLU A 325 7.52 6.23 -22.39
CA GLU A 325 6.83 6.06 -23.66
C GLU A 325 5.40 6.59 -23.48
N PRO A 326 4.98 7.52 -24.34
CA PRO A 326 3.62 8.03 -24.25
C PRO A 326 2.68 6.85 -24.31
N ALA A 327 1.71 6.80 -23.41
CA ALA A 327 0.66 5.80 -23.46
C ALA A 327 0.05 5.87 -24.87
N THR A 328 0.21 4.81 -25.64
CA THR A 328 -0.23 4.75 -27.04
C THR A 328 -1.74 4.98 -27.18
N THR A 329 -2.48 4.75 -26.08
CA THR A 329 -3.88 5.17 -25.94
C THR A 329 -4.19 5.21 -24.43
N SER A 330 -4.31 6.39 -23.84
CA SER A 330 -4.87 6.51 -22.51
C SER A 330 -6.36 6.19 -22.61
N ALA A 331 -6.84 5.17 -21.92
CA ALA A 331 -8.26 4.85 -21.84
C ALA A 331 -9.06 6.07 -21.35
N LYS A 332 -8.50 6.84 -20.43
CA LYS A 332 -9.03 8.12 -19.94
C LYS A 332 -9.19 9.12 -21.09
N LYS A 333 -8.13 9.37 -21.87
CA LYS A 333 -8.16 10.31 -22.99
C LYS A 333 -9.15 9.88 -24.08
N LEU A 334 -9.27 8.59 -24.36
CA LEU A 334 -10.24 8.07 -25.32
C LEU A 334 -11.68 8.32 -24.82
N ARG A 335 -11.96 8.08 -23.54
CA ARG A 335 -13.26 8.33 -22.93
C ARG A 335 -13.61 9.80 -22.87
N GLU A 336 -12.67 10.66 -22.49
CA GLU A 336 -12.84 12.12 -22.52
C GLU A 336 -13.17 12.58 -23.94
N THR A 337 -12.47 12.04 -24.96
CA THR A 337 -12.77 12.35 -26.38
C THR A 337 -14.16 11.86 -26.79
N ILE A 338 -14.57 10.65 -26.38
CA ILE A 338 -15.90 10.12 -26.66
C ILE A 338 -16.98 10.92 -25.93
N ALA A 339 -16.77 11.26 -24.66
CA ALA A 339 -17.70 12.05 -23.87
C ALA A 339 -17.88 13.46 -24.47
N SER A 340 -16.78 14.13 -24.83
CA SER A 340 -16.79 15.44 -25.49
C SER A 340 -17.50 15.38 -26.85
N ALA A 341 -17.24 14.34 -27.66
CA ALA A 341 -17.92 14.14 -28.93
C ALA A 341 -19.43 13.84 -28.75
N ALA A 342 -19.82 13.19 -27.66
CA ALA A 342 -21.22 12.89 -27.37
C ALA A 342 -21.98 14.09 -26.78
N SER A 343 -21.29 15.02 -26.12
CA SER A 343 -21.86 16.26 -25.55
C SER A 343 -21.95 17.40 -26.58
N GLY A 344 -21.34 17.24 -27.74
CA GLY A 344 -21.41 18.25 -28.81
C GLY A 344 -20.58 19.52 -28.55
N GLU A 345 -19.57 19.43 -27.67
CA GLU A 345 -18.56 20.48 -27.42
C GLU A 345 -17.29 20.29 -28.27
#